data_3ae7fe385c32686cd8aecc92bf1b7a70
#
_entry.id   3ae7fe385c32686cd8aecc92bf1b7a70
#
_cell.length_a   1.000
_cell.length_b   1.000
_cell.length_c   1.000
_cell.angle_alpha   90.00
_cell.angle_beta   90.00
_cell.angle_gamma   90.00
#
_symmetry.space_group_name_H-M   'P 1'
#
loop_
_entity.id
_entity.type
_entity.pdbx_description
1 polymer ?
#
loop_
_entity_poly.entity_id
_entity_poly.type
_entity_poly.pdbx_seq_one_letter_code
_entity_poly.pdbx_strand_id
1 'polypeptide(L)'
;MLPGGINGGEIDWSPWIAPDESYLIWSSHREGDAGNGDLCVSFHRTDGSWEAPINLGDSVNTPGQERFPSVSPDGRYLFFARHADDETYSDIYWVDAGIIQTIRNRTNQKEQHAAF
;
A
#
# COMPACT_ATOMS: atom_id res chain seq x y z
N MET A 1 12.13 13.93 4.55
CA MET A 1 12.00 12.48 4.30
C MET A 1 11.12 11.86 5.38
N LEU A 2 10.17 11.03 4.99
CA LEU A 2 9.30 10.33 5.94
C LEU A 2 10.11 9.31 6.75
N PRO A 3 9.81 9.16 8.06
CA PRO A 3 10.58 8.29 8.96
C PRO A 3 10.24 6.82 8.81
N GLY A 4 11.04 5.99 9.48
CA GLY A 4 10.83 4.56 9.59
C GLY A 4 10.99 3.82 8.28
N GLY A 5 10.26 2.70 8.13
CA GLY A 5 10.35 1.83 6.98
C GLY A 5 9.71 2.37 5.70
N ILE A 6 9.07 3.55 5.71
CA ILE A 6 8.38 4.08 4.52
C ILE A 6 9.37 4.25 3.36
N ASN A 7 10.56 4.78 3.62
CA ASN A 7 11.60 4.94 2.60
C ASN A 7 12.62 3.78 2.60
N GLY A 8 12.22 2.60 3.05
CA GLY A 8 13.11 1.45 3.20
C GLY A 8 13.24 0.53 2.00
N GLY A 9 12.52 0.79 0.90
CA GLY A 9 12.65 0.01 -0.33
C GLY A 9 13.82 0.46 -1.18
N GLU A 10 14.17 -0.33 -2.20
CA GLU A 10 15.17 0.07 -3.20
C GLU A 10 14.67 1.29 -3.99
N ILE A 11 13.39 1.28 -4.34
CA ILE A 11 12.71 2.38 -5.01
C ILE A 11 11.35 2.55 -4.34
N ASP A 12 11.02 3.80 -3.96
CA ASP A 12 9.73 4.18 -3.41
C ASP A 12 9.20 5.36 -4.21
N TRP A 13 7.99 5.20 -4.80
CA TRP A 13 7.40 6.24 -5.66
C TRP A 13 5.88 6.20 -5.65
N SER A 14 5.25 7.18 -6.33
CA SER A 14 3.80 7.29 -6.51
C SER A 14 3.00 7.28 -5.20
N PRO A 15 3.33 8.16 -4.24
CA PRO A 15 2.61 8.17 -2.97
C PRO A 15 1.21 8.76 -3.09
N TRP A 16 0.28 8.24 -2.31
CA TRP A 16 -1.05 8.80 -2.11
C TRP A 16 -1.40 8.74 -0.63
N ILE A 17 -1.80 9.87 -0.06
CA ILE A 17 -2.19 9.97 1.35
C ILE A 17 -3.70 10.15 1.46
N ALA A 18 -4.31 9.44 2.43
CA ALA A 18 -5.72 9.60 2.72
C ALA A 18 -6.03 11.05 3.14
N PRO A 19 -7.22 11.60 2.79
CA PRO A 19 -7.56 12.97 3.14
C PRO A 19 -7.50 13.28 4.64
N ASP A 20 -7.79 12.29 5.49
CA ASP A 20 -7.69 12.43 6.94
C ASP A 20 -6.30 12.08 7.48
N GLU A 21 -5.34 11.80 6.59
CA GLU A 21 -3.96 11.43 6.90
C GLU A 21 -3.82 10.14 7.73
N SER A 22 -4.85 9.29 7.75
CA SER A 22 -4.84 8.05 8.54
C SER A 22 -3.96 6.95 7.96
N TYR A 23 -3.69 6.99 6.66
CA TYR A 23 -2.81 6.03 6.01
C TYR A 23 -2.22 6.59 4.72
N LEU A 24 -1.12 5.98 4.30
CA LEU A 24 -0.37 6.31 3.09
C LEU A 24 -0.25 5.04 2.25
N ILE A 25 -0.49 5.13 0.95
CA ILE A 25 -0.24 4.05 -0.02
C ILE A 25 0.80 4.54 -1.02
N TRP A 26 1.75 3.68 -1.35
CA TRP A 26 2.74 4.01 -2.37
C TRP A 26 3.23 2.76 -3.07
N SER A 27 3.92 2.94 -4.19
CA SER A 27 4.58 1.87 -4.91
C SER A 27 6.00 1.72 -4.40
N SER A 28 6.42 0.50 -4.12
CA SER A 28 7.73 0.23 -3.55
C SER A 28 8.28 -1.08 -4.10
N HIS A 29 9.60 -1.17 -4.23
CA HIS A 29 10.29 -2.41 -4.53
C HIS A 29 11.10 -2.81 -3.31
N ARG A 30 10.70 -3.93 -2.68
CA ARG A 30 11.29 -4.45 -1.43
C ARG A 30 11.59 -5.92 -1.59
N GLU A 31 12.53 -6.42 -0.81
CA GLU A 31 12.84 -7.85 -0.77
C GLU A 31 11.57 -8.64 -0.40
N GLY A 32 11.29 -9.70 -1.16
CA GLY A 32 10.10 -10.53 -0.96
C GLY A 32 8.86 -10.05 -1.71
N ASP A 33 8.92 -8.93 -2.42
CA ASP A 33 7.80 -8.42 -3.22
C ASP A 33 7.50 -9.33 -4.42
N ALA A 34 6.24 -9.30 -4.87
CA ALA A 34 5.78 -10.10 -6.01
C ALA A 34 6.39 -9.64 -7.34
N GLY A 35 6.73 -8.35 -7.47
CA GLY A 35 7.23 -7.78 -8.71
C GLY A 35 8.15 -6.59 -8.52
N ASN A 36 8.31 -5.81 -9.59
CA ASN A 36 9.21 -4.67 -9.64
C ASN A 36 8.65 -3.40 -8.98
N GLY A 37 7.41 -3.42 -8.58
CA GLY A 37 6.78 -2.34 -7.84
C GLY A 37 5.45 -2.82 -7.31
N ASP A 38 5.35 -2.98 -6.00
CA ASP A 38 4.13 -3.41 -5.32
C ASP A 38 3.55 -2.27 -4.50
N LEU A 39 2.22 -2.22 -4.40
CA LEU A 39 1.56 -1.25 -3.53
C LEU A 39 1.68 -1.70 -2.07
N CYS A 40 2.11 -0.77 -1.25
CA CYS A 40 2.22 -0.94 0.20
C CYS A 40 1.36 0.10 0.90
N VAL A 41 0.92 -0.20 2.12
CA VAL A 41 0.21 0.73 2.98
C VAL A 41 0.94 0.88 4.31
N SER A 42 0.95 2.09 4.85
CA SER A 42 1.41 2.36 6.22
C SER A 42 0.33 3.17 6.93
N PHE A 43 0.03 2.79 8.16
CA PHE A 43 -0.98 3.47 8.97
C PHE A 43 -0.33 4.49 9.89
N HIS A 44 -0.98 5.65 10.00
CA HIS A 44 -0.53 6.74 10.85
C HIS A 44 -1.06 6.55 12.27
N ARG A 45 -0.17 6.51 13.25
CA ARG A 45 -0.56 6.39 14.66
C ARG A 45 -0.97 7.75 15.24
N THR A 46 -1.73 7.70 16.32
CA THR A 46 -2.18 8.92 17.01
C THR A 46 -1.04 9.73 17.63
N ASP A 47 0.11 9.09 17.88
CA ASP A 47 1.31 9.76 18.39
C ASP A 47 2.14 10.45 17.28
N GLY A 48 1.68 10.38 16.03
CA GLY A 48 2.36 10.97 14.88
C GLY A 48 3.36 10.04 14.18
N SER A 49 3.61 8.86 14.72
CA SER A 49 4.48 7.88 14.05
C SER A 49 3.73 7.08 12.99
N TRP A 50 4.49 6.44 12.09
CA TRP A 50 3.96 5.57 11.04
C TRP A 50 4.26 4.11 11.37
N GLU A 51 3.29 3.25 11.16
CA GLU A 51 3.48 1.81 11.32
C GLU A 51 4.34 1.25 10.20
N ALA A 52 4.91 0.05 10.41
CA ALA A 52 5.69 -0.64 9.38
C ALA A 52 4.86 -0.86 8.12
N PRO A 53 5.45 -0.69 6.91
CA PRO A 53 4.75 -0.94 5.66
C PRO A 53 4.22 -2.36 5.54
N ILE A 54 3.03 -2.49 4.95
CA ILE A 54 2.39 -3.77 4.70
C ILE A 54 2.10 -3.86 3.21
N ASN A 55 2.53 -4.94 2.56
CA ASN A 55 2.19 -5.23 1.17
C ASN A 55 0.69 -5.48 1.06
N LEU A 56 0.03 -4.93 0.04
CA LEU A 56 -1.42 -5.09 -0.14
C LEU A 56 -1.83 -6.50 -0.54
N GLY A 57 -0.88 -7.37 -0.87
CA GLY A 57 -1.15 -8.77 -1.16
C GLY A 57 -1.45 -9.04 -2.63
N ASP A 58 -1.70 -10.29 -2.95
CA ASP A 58 -1.80 -10.78 -4.33
C ASP A 58 -3.14 -10.47 -5.00
N SER A 59 -4.13 -9.96 -4.26
CA SER A 59 -5.35 -9.42 -4.88
C SER A 59 -5.10 -8.09 -5.60
N VAL A 60 -3.99 -7.41 -5.30
CA VAL A 60 -3.58 -6.14 -5.90
C VAL A 60 -2.25 -6.31 -6.64
N ASN A 61 -1.25 -6.87 -6.00
CA ASN A 61 0.12 -6.93 -6.50
C ASN A 61 0.38 -8.18 -7.34
N THR A 62 1.09 -7.99 -8.45
CA THR A 62 1.46 -9.03 -9.42
C THR A 62 2.96 -8.97 -9.71
N PRO A 63 3.51 -9.90 -10.52
CA PRO A 63 4.90 -9.78 -10.97
C PRO A 63 5.22 -8.53 -11.80
N GLY A 64 4.19 -7.85 -12.33
CA GLY A 64 4.37 -6.55 -13.00
C GLY A 64 4.61 -5.41 -12.02
N GLN A 65 4.31 -4.20 -12.46
CA GLN A 65 4.42 -3.00 -11.62
C GLN A 65 3.03 -2.44 -11.33
N GLU A 66 2.71 -2.22 -10.07
CA GLU A 66 1.53 -1.50 -9.63
C GLU A 66 1.96 -0.13 -9.12
N ARG A 67 1.28 0.93 -9.56
CA ARG A 67 1.66 2.31 -9.23
C ARG A 67 0.47 3.27 -9.33
N PHE A 68 0.70 4.50 -8.91
CA PHE A 68 -0.30 5.58 -8.93
C PHE A 68 -1.59 5.19 -8.19
N PRO A 69 -1.49 4.76 -6.92
CA PRO A 69 -2.68 4.43 -6.16
C PRO A 69 -3.49 5.68 -5.81
N SER A 70 -4.81 5.52 -5.74
CA SER A 70 -5.70 6.55 -5.20
C SER A 70 -6.99 5.88 -4.73
N VAL A 71 -7.58 6.43 -3.68
CA VAL A 71 -8.88 5.97 -3.21
C VAL A 71 -9.92 7.02 -3.59
N SER A 72 -11.08 6.57 -4.08
CA SER A 72 -12.16 7.47 -4.47
C SER A 72 -12.64 8.31 -3.27
N PRO A 73 -13.20 9.53 -3.51
CA PRO A 73 -13.61 10.38 -2.41
C PRO A 73 -14.64 9.78 -1.47
N ASP A 74 -15.46 8.84 -1.95
CA ASP A 74 -16.42 8.12 -1.11
C ASP A 74 -15.79 6.96 -0.31
N GLY A 75 -14.50 6.70 -0.50
CA GLY A 75 -13.77 5.65 0.21
C GLY A 75 -14.05 4.22 -0.26
N ARG A 76 -14.73 4.05 -1.39
CA ARG A 76 -15.20 2.72 -1.83
C ARG A 76 -14.23 1.97 -2.73
N TYR A 77 -13.44 2.68 -3.53
CA TYR A 77 -12.62 2.09 -4.58
C TYR A 77 -11.17 2.52 -4.47
N LEU A 78 -10.27 1.54 -4.55
CA LEU A 78 -8.83 1.78 -4.72
C LEU A 78 -8.50 1.61 -6.21
N PHE A 79 -8.04 2.69 -6.84
CA PHE A 79 -7.59 2.68 -8.23
C PHE A 79 -6.06 2.63 -8.27
N PHE A 80 -5.53 1.94 -9.27
CA PHE A 80 -4.09 1.91 -9.50
C PHE A 80 -3.81 1.57 -10.97
N ALA A 81 -2.61 1.90 -11.43
CA ALA A 81 -2.14 1.49 -12.76
C ALA A 81 -1.30 0.22 -12.62
N ARG A 82 -1.44 -0.69 -13.57
CA ARG A 82 -0.61 -1.91 -13.66
C ARG A 82 0.07 -1.97 -15.00
N HIS A 83 1.38 -2.17 -14.95
CA HIS A 83 2.22 -2.41 -16.13
C HIS A 83 2.75 -3.83 -16.04
N ALA A 84 2.32 -4.71 -16.93
CA ALA A 84 2.81 -6.09 -16.99
C ALA A 84 4.21 -6.12 -17.60
N ASP A 85 5.04 -7.09 -17.20
CA ASP A 85 6.44 -7.18 -17.62
C ASP A 85 6.61 -7.28 -19.14
N ASP A 86 5.65 -7.91 -19.83
CA ASP A 86 5.69 -8.15 -21.26
C ASP A 86 4.88 -7.12 -22.08
N GLU A 87 4.35 -6.08 -21.44
CA GLU A 87 3.52 -5.07 -22.09
C GLU A 87 4.23 -3.71 -22.15
N THR A 88 3.91 -2.93 -23.19
CA THR A 88 4.49 -1.61 -23.39
C THR A 88 3.63 -0.47 -22.83
N TYR A 89 2.46 -0.78 -22.30
CA TYR A 89 1.52 0.20 -21.76
C TYR A 89 0.93 -0.28 -20.44
N SER A 90 0.34 0.63 -19.71
CA SER A 90 -0.32 0.35 -18.43
C SER A 90 -1.83 0.44 -18.58
N ASP A 91 -2.54 -0.39 -17.85
CA ASP A 91 -3.99 -0.32 -17.71
C ASP A 91 -4.36 0.13 -16.29
N ILE A 92 -5.54 0.74 -16.17
CA ILE A 92 -6.07 1.15 -14.87
C ILE A 92 -6.99 0.04 -14.34
N TYR A 93 -6.75 -0.32 -13.08
CA TYR A 93 -7.51 -1.33 -12.36
C TYR A 93 -8.13 -0.72 -11.11
N TRP A 94 -9.13 -1.39 -10.57
CA TRP A 94 -9.69 -1.02 -9.29
C TRP A 94 -10.04 -2.27 -8.49
N VAL A 95 -9.99 -2.11 -7.17
CA VAL A 95 -10.46 -3.12 -6.21
C VAL A 95 -11.30 -2.41 -5.14
N ASP A 96 -12.07 -3.18 -4.39
CA ASP A 96 -12.81 -2.65 -3.25
C ASP A 96 -11.80 -2.14 -2.21
N ALA A 97 -11.95 -0.88 -1.81
CA ALA A 97 -11.04 -0.27 -0.83
C ALA A 97 -11.17 -0.87 0.58
N GLY A 98 -12.17 -1.71 0.82
CA GLY A 98 -12.32 -2.46 2.07
C GLY A 98 -11.11 -3.33 2.41
N ILE A 99 -10.27 -3.66 1.42
CA ILE A 99 -9.01 -4.38 1.67
C ILE A 99 -8.11 -3.63 2.68
N ILE A 100 -8.12 -2.31 2.62
CA ILE A 100 -7.30 -1.47 3.53
C ILE A 100 -7.77 -1.66 4.97
N GLN A 101 -9.07 -1.62 5.20
CA GLN A 101 -9.64 -1.84 6.53
C GLN A 101 -9.40 -3.26 7.03
N THR A 102 -9.48 -4.26 6.13
CA THR A 102 -9.16 -5.64 6.45
C THR A 102 -7.73 -5.79 6.95
N ILE A 103 -6.78 -5.17 6.25
CA ILE A 103 -5.37 -5.18 6.63
C ILE A 103 -5.19 -4.48 7.99
N ARG A 104 -5.85 -3.33 8.19
CA ARG A 104 -5.80 -2.59 9.44
C ARG A 104 -6.29 -3.44 10.62
N ASN A 105 -7.39 -4.15 10.43
CA ASN A 105 -7.97 -5.02 11.46
C ASN A 105 -7.02 -6.15 11.84
N ARG A 106 -6.37 -6.77 10.85
CA ARG A 106 -5.37 -7.83 11.11
C ARG A 106 -4.19 -7.31 11.91
N THR A 107 -3.69 -6.12 11.59
CA THR A 107 -2.59 -5.48 12.30
C THR A 107 -2.98 -5.21 13.76
N ASN A 108 -4.17 -4.67 14.00
CA ASN A 108 -4.67 -4.40 15.35
C ASN A 108 -4.82 -5.70 16.16
N GLN A 109 -5.29 -6.78 15.54
CA GLN A 109 -5.38 -8.08 16.22
C GLN A 109 -4.01 -8.63 16.62
N LYS A 110 -3.01 -8.50 15.76
CA LYS A 110 -1.63 -8.93 16.08
C LYS A 110 -1.06 -8.13 17.25
N GLU A 111 -1.29 -6.82 17.30
CA GLU A 111 -0.86 -5.97 18.40
C GLU A 111 -1.53 -6.36 19.72
N GLN A 112 -2.82 -6.67 19.69
CA GLN A 112 -3.56 -7.14 20.88
C GLN A 112 -2.99 -8.47 21.39
N HIS A 113 -2.69 -9.41 20.49
CA HIS A 113 -2.08 -10.68 20.88
C HIS A 113 -0.67 -10.51 21.44
N ALA A 114 0.10 -9.57 20.91
CA ALA A 114 1.44 -9.28 21.38
C ALA A 114 1.45 -8.67 22.79
N ALA A 115 0.33 -8.07 23.24
CA ALA A 115 0.21 -7.47 24.55
C ALA A 115 0.02 -8.50 25.70
N PHE A 116 -0.18 -9.74 25.35
CA PHE A 116 -0.34 -10.82 26.30
C PHE A 116 0.89 -11.74 26.28
#